data_d826c09471e146145a2406cfb4bc83c7
#
_entry.id   d826c09471e146145a2406cfb4bc83c7
#
_cell.length_a   1.000
_cell.length_b   1.000
_cell.length_c   1.000
_cell.angle_alpha   90.00
_cell.angle_beta   90.00
_cell.angle_gamma   90.00
#
_symmetry.space_group_name_H-M   'P 1'
#
loop_
_entity.id
_entity.type
_entity.pdbx_description
1 polymer ?
#
loop_
_entity_poly.entity_id
_entity_poly.type
_entity_poly.pdbx_seq_one_letter_code
_entity_poly.pdbx_strand_id
1 'polypeptide(L)'
;RKAFDNGETLPAEVLWRQKEQFGDGVGYSWIDSIRDFVENEVTDQQLATAEFRFSVNTPDTKEGYYYRTIFESYFPQESAARCVPGGKSIACSTAEALEWDESFKNNADPSGRSMKGVHAGES
;
A
#
# COMPACT_ATOMS: atom_id res chain seq x y z
N ARG A 1 -12.33 -18.52 -12.82
CA ARG A 1 -12.04 -19.69 -12.01
C ARG A 1 -13.03 -20.84 -12.31
N LYS A 2 -14.34 -20.65 -12.20
CA LYS A 2 -15.36 -21.69 -12.46
C LYS A 2 -15.17 -22.44 -13.80
N ALA A 3 -14.70 -21.76 -14.84
CA ALA A 3 -14.45 -22.39 -16.14
C ALA A 3 -13.32 -23.45 -16.13
N PHE A 4 -12.45 -23.41 -15.12
CA PHE A 4 -11.32 -24.33 -14.95
C PHE A 4 -11.51 -25.27 -13.74
N ASP A 5 -12.67 -25.20 -13.08
CA ASP A 5 -13.01 -26.02 -11.93
C ASP A 5 -13.60 -27.37 -12.36
N ASN A 6 -12.84 -28.08 -13.15
CA ASN A 6 -13.21 -29.39 -13.67
C ASN A 6 -12.43 -30.55 -13.00
N GLY A 7 -11.58 -30.24 -12.03
CA GLY A 7 -10.75 -31.21 -11.32
C GLY A 7 -9.56 -31.78 -12.12
N GLU A 8 -9.41 -31.38 -13.38
CA GLU A 8 -8.37 -31.93 -14.27
C GLU A 8 -7.33 -30.90 -14.69
N THR A 9 -7.79 -29.65 -14.91
CA THR A 9 -6.93 -28.62 -15.51
C THR A 9 -5.99 -27.97 -14.50
N LEU A 10 -6.48 -27.66 -13.32
CA LEU A 10 -5.71 -27.03 -12.24
C LEU A 10 -6.08 -27.65 -10.90
N PRO A 11 -5.10 -27.87 -10.00
CA PRO A 11 -5.36 -28.24 -8.62
C PRO A 11 -6.24 -27.20 -7.91
N ALA A 12 -7.16 -27.65 -7.06
CA ALA A 12 -8.10 -26.77 -6.37
C ALA A 12 -7.40 -25.71 -5.52
N GLU A 13 -6.30 -26.06 -4.84
CA GLU A 13 -5.49 -25.14 -4.05
C GLU A 13 -4.85 -24.00 -4.90
N VAL A 14 -4.58 -24.24 -6.16
CA VAL A 14 -4.09 -23.22 -7.09
C VAL A 14 -5.25 -22.38 -7.63
N LEU A 15 -6.33 -23.06 -8.04
CA LEU A 15 -7.49 -22.43 -8.65
C LEU A 15 -8.19 -21.45 -7.69
N TRP A 16 -8.33 -21.84 -6.44
CA TRP A 16 -9.04 -21.07 -5.41
C TRP A 16 -8.11 -20.26 -4.48
N ARG A 17 -6.81 -20.23 -4.77
CA ARG A 17 -5.88 -19.41 -4.02
C ARG A 17 -6.34 -17.95 -3.98
N GLN A 18 -6.19 -17.30 -2.83
CA GLN A 18 -6.39 -15.86 -2.67
C GLN A 18 -5.53 -15.11 -3.69
N LYS A 19 -6.15 -14.15 -4.39
CA LYS A 19 -5.39 -13.26 -5.26
C LYS A 19 -4.51 -12.37 -4.40
N GLU A 20 -3.25 -12.33 -4.73
CA GLU A 20 -2.27 -11.42 -4.14
C GLU A 20 -1.87 -10.38 -5.17
N GLN A 21 -1.52 -9.20 -4.70
CA GLN A 21 -0.87 -8.21 -5.53
C GLN A 21 0.57 -8.62 -5.79
N PHE A 22 1.17 -8.09 -6.84
CA PHE A 22 2.55 -8.40 -7.16
C PHE A 22 3.51 -8.08 -6.00
N GLY A 23 3.30 -6.94 -5.32
CA GLY A 23 4.08 -6.57 -4.13
C GLY A 23 3.91 -7.53 -2.95
N ASP A 24 2.70 -8.05 -2.74
CA ASP A 24 2.41 -9.02 -1.67
C ASP A 24 2.97 -10.41 -2.00
N GLY A 25 3.05 -10.76 -3.28
CA GLY A 25 3.61 -12.02 -3.77
C GLY A 25 5.12 -12.17 -3.52
N VAL A 26 5.83 -11.07 -3.25
CA VAL A 26 7.23 -11.08 -2.80
C VAL A 26 7.37 -11.58 -1.35
N GLY A 27 6.26 -11.57 -0.60
CA GLY A 27 6.16 -12.06 0.77
C GLY A 27 5.77 -10.97 1.77
N TYR A 28 4.89 -11.31 2.69
CA TYR A 28 4.40 -10.38 3.73
C TYR A 28 5.51 -9.92 4.68
N SER A 29 6.54 -10.72 4.87
CA SER A 29 7.72 -10.38 5.68
C SER A 29 8.45 -9.12 5.20
N TRP A 30 8.34 -8.79 3.91
CA TRP A 30 8.89 -7.55 3.37
C TRP A 30 8.24 -6.31 3.98
N ILE A 31 6.91 -6.29 4.05
CA ILE A 31 6.14 -5.17 4.60
C ILE A 31 6.46 -5.00 6.09
N ASP A 32 6.43 -6.10 6.84
CA ASP A 32 6.72 -6.08 8.26
C ASP A 32 8.17 -5.66 8.54
N SER A 33 9.13 -6.14 7.75
CA SER A 33 10.54 -5.77 7.87
C SER A 33 10.80 -4.29 7.62
N ILE A 34 10.14 -3.70 6.61
CA ILE A 34 10.24 -2.25 6.36
C ILE A 34 9.62 -1.47 7.52
N ARG A 35 8.46 -1.88 8.02
CA ARG A 35 7.81 -1.23 9.15
C ARG A 35 8.71 -1.25 10.38
N ASP A 36 9.23 -2.41 10.75
CA ASP A 36 10.11 -2.57 11.90
C ASP A 36 11.40 -1.75 11.76
N PHE A 37 11.96 -1.72 10.57
CA PHE A 37 13.11 -0.89 10.26
C PHE A 37 12.83 0.59 10.48
N VAL A 38 11.74 1.08 9.90
CA VAL A 38 11.36 2.50 9.96
C VAL A 38 10.99 2.93 11.39
N GLU A 39 10.36 2.06 12.19
CA GLU A 39 10.06 2.34 13.60
C GLU A 39 11.32 2.65 14.42
N ASN A 40 12.45 2.07 14.05
CA ASN A 40 13.74 2.34 14.70
C ASN A 40 14.45 3.58 14.13
N GLU A 41 14.21 3.93 12.85
CA GLU A 41 14.87 5.05 12.18
C GLU A 41 14.17 6.40 12.39
N VAL A 42 12.86 6.39 12.58
CA VAL A 42 12.05 7.61 12.72
C VAL A 42 11.37 7.67 14.10
N THR A 43 11.71 8.67 14.87
CA THR A 43 11.11 8.89 16.19
C THR A 43 9.71 9.50 16.08
N ASP A 44 8.88 9.29 17.11
CA ASP A 44 7.54 9.92 17.17
C ASP A 44 7.64 11.44 17.17
N GLN A 45 8.69 12.01 17.77
CA GLN A 45 8.94 13.45 17.76
C GLN A 45 9.24 13.98 16.36
N GLN A 46 10.01 13.24 15.57
CA GLN A 46 10.27 13.63 14.16
C GLN A 46 8.97 13.62 13.34
N LEU A 47 8.13 12.61 13.52
CA LEU A 47 6.84 12.56 12.85
C LEU A 47 5.91 13.69 13.32
N ALA A 48 5.81 13.93 14.62
CA ALA A 48 4.98 15.00 15.18
C ALA A 48 5.40 16.41 14.71
N THR A 49 6.65 16.58 14.34
CA THR A 49 7.20 17.85 13.82
C THR A 49 7.44 17.83 12.30
N ALA A 50 6.88 16.86 11.61
CA ALA A 50 7.12 16.67 10.17
C ALA A 50 6.75 17.90 9.31
N GLU A 51 5.71 18.65 9.70
CA GLU A 51 5.26 19.86 8.98
C GLU A 51 6.33 20.96 8.91
N PHE A 52 7.17 21.07 9.94
CA PHE A 52 8.26 22.06 9.96
C PHE A 52 9.38 21.70 8.98
N ARG A 53 9.56 20.43 8.70
CA ARG A 53 10.56 19.94 7.75
C ARG A 53 10.00 19.81 6.34
N PHE A 54 8.78 19.30 6.22
CA PHE A 54 8.11 18.98 4.97
C PHE A 54 6.79 19.76 4.86
N SER A 55 6.88 21.04 4.55
CA SER A 55 5.72 21.95 4.49
C SER A 55 4.77 21.65 3.32
N VAL A 56 5.22 20.92 2.31
CA VAL A 56 4.42 20.52 1.15
C VAL A 56 4.22 19.00 1.19
N ASN A 57 2.95 18.56 1.14
CA ASN A 57 2.58 17.14 1.19
C ASN A 57 3.26 16.42 2.38
N THR A 58 3.05 16.96 3.57
CA THR A 58 3.62 16.46 4.82
C THR A 58 3.27 15.00 5.03
N PRO A 59 4.25 14.11 5.28
CA PRO A 59 3.99 12.72 5.57
C PRO A 59 3.29 12.56 6.93
N ASP A 60 2.33 11.65 7.00
CA ASP A 60 1.53 11.34 8.20
C ASP A 60 1.90 10.00 8.84
N THR A 61 2.86 9.29 8.26
CA THR A 61 3.40 8.03 8.78
C THR A 61 4.91 8.06 8.87
N LYS A 62 5.50 7.26 9.75
CA LYS A 62 6.96 7.12 9.85
C LYS A 62 7.57 6.60 8.55
N GLU A 63 6.91 5.68 7.89
CA GLU A 63 7.32 5.15 6.60
C GLU A 63 7.33 6.26 5.53
N GLY A 64 6.25 7.04 5.46
CA GLY A 64 6.16 8.21 4.58
C GLY A 64 7.25 9.24 4.89
N TYR A 65 7.52 9.50 6.18
CA TYR A 65 8.59 10.41 6.62
C TYR A 65 9.96 9.92 6.18
N TYR A 66 10.23 8.63 6.34
CA TYR A 66 11.50 8.01 5.94
C TYR A 66 11.72 8.14 4.43
N TYR A 67 10.74 7.72 3.61
CA TYR A 67 10.83 7.85 2.16
C TYR A 67 10.94 9.30 1.71
N ARG A 68 10.21 10.21 2.36
CA ARG A 68 10.31 11.64 2.05
C ARG A 68 11.70 12.19 2.34
N THR A 69 12.34 11.75 3.41
CA THR A 69 13.72 12.13 3.74
C THR A 69 14.69 11.71 2.65
N ILE A 70 14.57 10.47 2.16
CA ILE A 70 15.40 9.97 1.06
C ILE A 70 15.09 10.73 -0.22
N PHE A 71 13.82 10.93 -0.56
CA PHE A 71 13.41 11.64 -1.75
C PHE A 71 14.03 13.04 -1.80
N GLU A 72 13.94 13.82 -0.72
CA GLU A 72 14.48 15.18 -0.69
C GLU A 72 16.01 15.24 -0.71
N SER A 73 16.70 14.19 -0.32
CA SER A 73 18.15 14.12 -0.46
C SER A 73 18.61 14.10 -1.93
N TYR A 74 17.77 13.56 -2.81
CA TYR A 74 18.01 13.52 -4.26
C TYR A 74 17.32 14.67 -5.02
N PHE A 75 16.18 15.12 -4.52
CA PHE A 75 15.31 16.11 -5.18
C PHE A 75 14.93 17.23 -4.20
N PRO A 76 15.87 18.12 -3.83
CA PRO A 76 15.64 19.13 -2.79
C PRO A 76 14.74 20.30 -3.22
N GLN A 77 14.34 20.38 -4.48
CA GLN A 77 13.53 21.49 -4.99
C GLN A 77 12.08 21.38 -4.53
N GLU A 78 11.46 22.50 -4.15
CA GLU A 78 10.05 22.55 -3.79
C GLU A 78 9.12 22.05 -4.91
N SER A 79 9.48 22.28 -6.16
CA SER A 79 8.74 21.77 -7.31
C SER A 79 8.69 20.25 -7.34
N ALA A 80 9.76 19.57 -6.93
CA ALA A 80 9.78 18.13 -6.79
C ALA A 80 8.86 17.66 -5.64
N ALA A 81 8.89 18.37 -4.51
CA ALA A 81 8.00 18.09 -3.38
C ALA A 81 6.52 18.19 -3.76
N ARG A 82 6.15 19.09 -4.64
CA ARG A 82 4.78 19.25 -5.16
C ARG A 82 4.33 18.10 -6.07
N CYS A 83 5.27 17.33 -6.61
CA CYS A 83 4.97 16.14 -7.42
C CYS A 83 4.71 14.88 -6.57
N VAL A 84 5.01 14.93 -5.27
CA VAL A 84 4.71 13.80 -4.37
C VAL A 84 3.20 13.73 -4.16
N PRO A 85 2.56 12.58 -4.38
CA PRO A 85 1.13 12.42 -4.11
C PRO A 85 0.81 12.73 -2.65
N GLY A 86 -0.23 13.53 -2.42
CA GLY A 86 -0.78 13.76 -1.09
C GLY A 86 -1.89 12.77 -0.76
N GLY A 87 -2.16 12.56 0.52
CA GLY A 87 -3.24 11.72 1.00
C GLY A 87 -2.81 10.32 1.42
N LYS A 88 -3.77 9.49 1.79
CA LYS A 88 -3.49 8.12 2.25
C LYS A 88 -2.84 7.32 1.14
N SER A 89 -1.72 6.69 1.48
CA SER A 89 -1.11 5.69 0.61
C SER A 89 -2.02 4.48 0.52
N ILE A 90 -2.48 4.20 -0.68
CA ILE A 90 -3.27 3.02 -0.99
C ILE A 90 -2.39 2.14 -1.85
N ALA A 91 -2.11 0.95 -1.37
CA ALA A 91 -1.06 0.06 -1.87
C ALA A 91 -1.15 -0.27 -3.38
N CYS A 92 -2.26 0.02 -4.05
CA CYS A 92 -2.42 -0.26 -5.49
C CYS A 92 -3.40 0.66 -6.21
N SER A 93 -3.88 1.72 -5.57
CA SER A 93 -4.90 2.56 -6.16
C SER A 93 -4.53 4.02 -6.07
N THR A 94 -4.63 4.73 -7.18
CA THR A 94 -4.60 6.18 -7.18
C THR A 94 -5.88 6.74 -6.56
N ALA A 95 -5.90 8.03 -6.20
CA ALA A 95 -7.11 8.68 -5.69
C ALA A 95 -8.30 8.50 -6.66
N GLU A 96 -8.04 8.53 -7.96
CA GLU A 96 -9.03 8.28 -9.00
C GLU A 96 -9.59 6.85 -8.96
N ALA A 97 -8.75 5.86 -8.68
CA ALA A 97 -9.21 4.46 -8.60
C ALA A 97 -10.15 4.24 -7.41
N LEU A 98 -9.98 5.02 -6.32
CA LEU A 98 -10.89 5.02 -5.18
C LEU A 98 -12.28 5.62 -5.51
N GLU A 99 -12.33 6.53 -6.46
CA GLU A 99 -13.59 7.10 -6.92
C GLU A 99 -14.37 6.12 -7.80
N TRP A 100 -13.68 5.22 -8.49
CA TRP A 100 -14.29 4.24 -9.38
C TRP A 100 -14.91 3.05 -8.65
N ASP A 101 -14.41 2.73 -7.45
CA ASP A 101 -14.92 1.60 -6.67
C ASP A 101 -15.12 1.98 -5.20
N GLU A 102 -16.39 2.15 -4.82
CA GLU A 102 -16.77 2.52 -3.46
C GLU A 102 -16.34 1.50 -2.39
N SER A 103 -16.13 0.25 -2.77
CA SER A 103 -15.67 -0.79 -1.84
C SER A 103 -14.31 -0.47 -1.23
N PHE A 104 -13.48 0.29 -1.93
CA PHE A 104 -12.19 0.74 -1.43
C PHE A 104 -12.27 1.91 -0.44
N LYS A 105 -13.33 2.74 -0.50
CA LYS A 105 -13.47 3.93 0.36
C LYS A 105 -13.62 3.57 1.84
N ASN A 106 -14.23 2.44 2.14
CA ASN A 106 -14.53 1.98 3.49
C ASN A 106 -13.60 0.86 3.97
N ASN A 107 -12.57 0.55 3.23
CA ASN A 107 -11.66 -0.53 3.56
C ASN A 107 -10.52 -0.03 4.43
N ALA A 108 -10.37 -0.57 5.64
CA ALA A 108 -9.27 -0.24 6.54
C ALA A 108 -7.91 -0.66 5.98
N ASP A 109 -7.89 -1.69 5.15
CA ASP A 109 -6.73 -2.14 4.39
C ASP A 109 -7.09 -2.20 2.90
N PRO A 110 -6.82 -1.14 2.12
CA PRO A 110 -7.10 -1.11 0.70
C PRO A 110 -6.16 -1.99 -0.13
N SER A 111 -5.20 -2.67 0.50
CA SER A 111 -4.44 -3.73 -0.16
C SER A 111 -5.40 -4.85 -0.60
N GLY A 112 -5.09 -5.53 -1.69
CA GLY A 112 -5.91 -6.62 -2.20
C GLY A 112 -6.15 -7.78 -1.21
N ARG A 113 -5.51 -7.74 -0.04
CA ARG A 113 -5.63 -8.73 1.04
C ARG A 113 -7.01 -8.76 1.68
N SER A 114 -7.64 -7.60 1.83
CA SER A 114 -8.94 -7.49 2.50
C SER A 114 -10.13 -7.84 1.61
N MET A 115 -9.90 -8.06 0.33
CA MET A 115 -10.96 -8.39 -0.64
C MET A 115 -11.35 -9.89 -0.63
N LYS A 116 -11.60 -10.41 0.54
CA LYS A 116 -11.97 -11.83 0.72
C LYS A 116 -13.24 -12.23 -0.02
N GLY A 117 -14.18 -11.30 -0.20
CA GLY A 117 -15.47 -11.55 -0.87
C GLY A 117 -15.39 -11.61 -2.40
N VAL A 118 -14.40 -10.98 -3.01
CA VAL A 118 -14.30 -10.91 -4.50
C VAL A 118 -13.80 -12.23 -5.10
N HIS A 119 -13.16 -13.05 -4.30
CA HIS A 119 -12.52 -14.29 -4.74
C HIS A 119 -13.10 -15.54 -4.10
N ALA A 120 -13.87 -15.38 -3.03
CA ALA A 120 -14.72 -16.45 -2.53
C ALA A 120 -15.79 -16.73 -3.59
N GLY A 121 -15.73 -17.87 -4.25
CA GLY A 121 -16.79 -18.27 -5.15
C GLY A 121 -18.10 -18.17 -4.39
N GLU A 122 -19.02 -17.34 -4.88
CA GLU A 122 -20.39 -17.41 -4.40
C GLU A 122 -20.88 -18.84 -4.66
N SER A 123 -21.12 -19.53 -3.57
CA SER A 123 -21.79 -20.84 -3.54
C SER A 123 -23.26 -20.69 -3.90
#